data_201d03830cdf3b51d3863accfbdb77a9
#
_entry.id   201d03830cdf3b51d3863accfbdb77a9
#
_cell.length_a   1.000
_cell.length_b   1.000
_cell.length_c   1.000
_cell.angle_alpha   90.00
_cell.angle_beta   90.00
_cell.angle_gamma   90.00
#
_symmetry.space_group_name_H-M   'P 1'
#
loop_
_entity.id
_entity.type
_entity.pdbx_description
1 polymer ?
#
loop_
_entity_poly.entity_id
_entity_poly.type
_entity_poly.pdbx_seq_one_letter_code
_entity_poly.pdbx_strand_id
1 'polypeptide(L)'
;MRVKIFFVICSVFFFGSCDKIFLGVEGKEADLQGKWQMTNVDTVYYNFQNNLFQYQIYLVKDRISAVYGYYILHGDTAIDLQLLRVQSSFPLDYLGWDTLYASDGNDTIHKLFEIKELTCKKLILSSDNKDISFHKF
;
A
#
# COMPACT_ATOMS: atom_id res chain seq x y z
N MET A 1 3.07 47.64 22.85
CA MET A 1 3.15 47.33 21.41
C MET A 1 4.19 46.24 21.12
N ARG A 2 4.33 45.23 21.97
CA ARG A 2 5.32 44.14 21.85
C ARG A 2 4.75 42.71 21.92
N VAL A 3 3.45 42.55 21.83
CA VAL A 3 2.80 41.23 22.02
C VAL A 3 2.23 40.64 20.71
N LYS A 4 2.26 41.39 19.60
CA LYS A 4 1.66 40.93 18.33
C LYS A 4 2.59 40.14 17.39
N ILE A 5 3.88 40.04 17.69
CA ILE A 5 4.85 39.34 16.81
C ILE A 5 5.01 37.86 17.20
N PHE A 6 4.65 37.48 18.41
CA PHE A 6 4.81 36.09 18.87
C PHE A 6 3.77 35.11 18.34
N PHE A 7 2.62 35.60 17.86
CA PHE A 7 1.55 34.73 17.35
C PHE A 7 1.69 34.35 15.87
N VAL A 8 2.53 35.05 15.11
CA VAL A 8 2.71 34.80 13.68
C VAL A 8 3.76 33.70 13.41
N ILE A 9 4.66 33.44 14.35
CA ILE A 9 5.74 32.44 14.17
C ILE A 9 5.25 31.02 14.47
N CYS A 10 4.21 30.83 15.27
CA CYS A 10 3.67 29.50 15.57
C CYS A 10 2.79 28.88 14.47
N SER A 11 2.33 29.69 13.50
CA SER A 11 1.42 29.19 12.45
C SER A 11 2.11 28.59 11.22
N VAL A 12 3.44 28.70 11.12
CA VAL A 12 4.19 28.23 9.93
C VAL A 12 4.72 26.80 10.07
N PHE A 13 4.65 26.21 11.28
CA PHE A 13 5.21 24.87 11.50
C PHE A 13 4.23 23.69 11.34
N PHE A 14 2.97 23.95 10.97
CA PHE A 14 1.96 22.87 10.89
C PHE A 14 1.74 22.26 9.49
N PHE A 15 2.49 22.62 8.48
CA PHE A 15 2.24 22.15 7.11
C PHE A 15 3.34 21.24 6.54
N GLY A 16 3.90 20.35 7.31
CA GLY A 16 4.97 19.49 6.79
C GLY A 16 5.10 18.10 7.42
N SER A 17 4.27 17.78 8.39
CA SER A 17 4.36 16.47 9.03
C SER A 17 3.37 15.51 8.43
N CYS A 18 3.84 14.55 7.63
CA CYS A 18 3.13 13.29 7.51
C CYS A 18 3.02 12.74 8.92
N ASP A 19 1.79 12.67 9.46
CA ASP A 19 1.56 12.19 10.81
C ASP A 19 2.09 10.75 10.94
N LYS A 20 3.30 10.62 11.44
CA LYS A 20 3.95 9.36 11.79
C LYS A 20 3.45 8.86 13.15
N ILE A 21 2.16 8.86 13.37
CA ILE A 21 1.58 8.33 14.59
C ILE A 21 1.12 6.89 14.37
N PHE A 22 2.08 6.01 14.08
CA PHE A 22 1.89 4.58 14.30
C PHE A 22 2.82 4.15 15.42
N LEU A 23 2.23 3.77 16.54
CA LEU A 23 2.94 3.32 17.73
C LEU A 23 3.83 2.12 17.40
N GLY A 24 5.14 2.33 17.38
CA GLY A 24 6.14 1.28 17.32
C GLY A 24 6.64 0.89 15.93
N VAL A 25 6.24 1.60 14.87
CA VAL A 25 6.74 1.36 13.50
C VAL A 25 7.54 2.58 13.03
N GLU A 26 8.77 2.37 12.62
CA GLU A 26 9.68 3.44 12.18
C GLU A 26 10.11 3.25 10.72
N GLY A 27 10.54 4.35 10.07
CA GLY A 27 11.11 4.34 8.73
C GLY A 27 10.13 4.01 7.62
N LYS A 28 10.57 3.23 6.64
CA LYS A 28 9.79 2.87 5.44
C LYS A 28 8.53 2.07 5.75
N GLU A 29 8.57 1.24 6.78
CA GLU A 29 7.40 0.49 7.20
C GLU A 29 6.27 1.40 7.71
N ALA A 30 6.61 2.48 8.42
CA ALA A 30 5.64 3.48 8.85
C ALA A 30 5.02 4.22 7.66
N ASP A 31 5.81 4.56 6.64
CA ASP A 31 5.33 5.20 5.42
C ASP A 31 4.39 4.27 4.64
N LEU A 32 4.64 2.95 4.65
CA LEU A 32 3.83 1.95 3.96
C LEU A 32 2.43 1.77 4.59
N GLN A 33 2.30 1.92 5.92
CA GLN A 33 1.03 1.68 6.62
C GLN A 33 -0.13 2.49 6.04
N GLY A 34 -1.31 1.86 5.95
CA GLY A 34 -2.56 2.48 5.52
C GLY A 34 -3.05 2.03 4.16
N LYS A 35 -4.02 2.77 3.63
CA LYS A 35 -4.73 2.44 2.39
C LYS A 35 -4.15 3.22 1.21
N TRP A 36 -3.88 2.50 0.14
CA TRP A 36 -3.28 3.00 -1.09
C TRP A 36 -4.19 2.73 -2.27
N GLN A 37 -4.53 3.76 -3.03
CA GLN A 37 -5.32 3.65 -4.26
C GLN A 37 -4.39 3.58 -5.47
N MET A 38 -4.66 2.64 -6.39
CA MET A 38 -3.93 2.56 -7.64
C MET A 38 -4.19 3.80 -8.50
N THR A 39 -3.14 4.42 -9.04
CA THR A 39 -3.22 5.75 -9.65
C THR A 39 -4.10 5.79 -10.90
N ASN A 40 -4.08 4.75 -11.73
CA ASN A 40 -4.84 4.70 -12.98
C ASN A 40 -6.09 3.81 -12.91
N VAL A 41 -6.36 3.22 -11.75
CA VAL A 41 -7.51 2.33 -11.52
C VAL A 41 -8.11 2.67 -10.16
N ASP A 42 -9.06 3.56 -10.16
CA ASP A 42 -9.70 4.12 -8.96
C ASP A 42 -10.50 3.10 -8.14
N THR A 43 -10.69 1.91 -8.67
CA THR A 43 -11.40 0.80 -8.00
C THR A 43 -10.50 -0.18 -7.26
N VAL A 44 -9.17 -0.06 -7.41
CA VAL A 44 -8.20 -0.99 -6.81
C VAL A 44 -7.45 -0.34 -5.66
N TYR A 45 -7.41 -1.03 -4.54
CA TYR A 45 -6.74 -0.57 -3.33
C TYR A 45 -5.86 -1.66 -2.73
N TYR A 46 -4.70 -1.24 -2.24
CA TYR A 46 -3.85 -2.01 -1.35
C TYR A 46 -3.95 -1.42 0.06
N ASN A 47 -4.09 -2.25 1.06
CA ASN A 47 -4.08 -1.82 2.45
C ASN A 47 -3.03 -2.59 3.22
N PHE A 48 -2.14 -1.86 3.90
CA PHE A 48 -1.08 -2.39 4.73
C PHE A 48 -1.32 -2.00 6.18
N GLN A 49 -1.37 -2.99 7.07
CA GLN A 49 -1.56 -2.74 8.49
C GLN A 49 -0.75 -3.76 9.31
N ASN A 50 0.27 -3.27 10.00
CA ASN A 50 1.25 -4.10 10.67
C ASN A 50 1.92 -5.03 9.66
N ASN A 51 1.77 -6.34 9.75
CA ASN A 51 2.25 -7.30 8.76
C ASN A 51 1.12 -7.84 7.85
N LEU A 52 -0.08 -7.30 7.96
CA LEU A 52 -1.22 -7.72 7.16
C LEU A 52 -1.28 -6.92 5.86
N PHE A 53 -1.64 -7.61 4.80
CA PHE A 53 -1.90 -7.07 3.49
C PHE A 53 -3.32 -7.40 3.05
N GLN A 54 -4.01 -6.42 2.50
CA GLN A 54 -5.33 -6.60 1.91
C GLN A 54 -5.35 -6.00 0.52
N TYR A 55 -5.77 -6.80 -0.44
CA TYR A 55 -6.11 -6.37 -1.77
C TYR A 55 -7.61 -6.20 -1.90
N GLN A 56 -8.06 -5.02 -2.30
CA GLN A 56 -9.48 -4.70 -2.44
C GLN A 56 -9.78 -4.24 -3.86
N ILE A 57 -10.89 -4.74 -4.42
CA ILE A 57 -11.49 -4.22 -5.65
C ILE A 57 -12.92 -3.79 -5.36
N TYR A 58 -13.25 -2.57 -5.75
CA TYR A 58 -14.62 -2.07 -5.74
C TYR A 58 -15.29 -2.44 -7.08
N LEU A 59 -16.21 -3.36 -7.03
CA LEU A 59 -17.00 -3.78 -8.18
C LEU A 59 -18.23 -2.88 -8.34
N VAL A 60 -18.87 -2.94 -9.52
CA VAL A 60 -20.11 -2.22 -9.80
C VAL A 60 -21.18 -2.53 -8.74
N LYS A 61 -21.92 -1.51 -8.27
CA LYS A 61 -22.99 -1.59 -7.26
C LYS A 61 -22.50 -1.80 -5.81
N ASP A 62 -21.47 -1.08 -5.38
CA ASP A 62 -20.99 -1.05 -3.99
C ASP A 62 -20.54 -2.43 -3.45
N ARG A 63 -20.25 -3.38 -4.31
CA ARG A 63 -19.66 -4.63 -3.91
C ARG A 63 -18.16 -4.49 -3.80
N ILE A 64 -17.64 -4.81 -2.63
CA ILE A 64 -16.21 -4.89 -2.37
C ILE A 64 -15.83 -6.36 -2.42
N SER A 65 -14.87 -6.69 -3.27
CA SER A 65 -14.18 -7.97 -3.22
C SER A 65 -12.81 -7.75 -2.58
N ALA A 66 -12.46 -8.57 -1.60
CA ALA A 66 -11.20 -8.42 -0.88
C ALA A 66 -10.53 -9.77 -0.67
N VAL A 67 -9.21 -9.80 -0.83
CA VAL A 67 -8.35 -10.92 -0.47
C VAL A 67 -7.35 -10.43 0.56
N TYR A 68 -7.12 -11.26 1.55
CA TYR A 68 -6.24 -10.97 2.67
C TYR A 68 -4.96 -11.79 2.57
N GLY A 69 -3.91 -11.26 3.14
CA GLY A 69 -2.65 -11.94 3.22
C GLY A 69 -1.67 -11.23 4.13
N TYR A 70 -0.40 -11.43 3.84
CA TYR A 70 0.70 -10.86 4.61
C TYR A 70 1.65 -10.14 3.67
N TYR A 71 2.47 -9.28 4.23
CA TYR A 71 3.63 -8.72 3.54
C TYR A 71 4.89 -8.85 4.39
N ILE A 72 6.01 -8.94 3.69
CA ILE A 72 7.34 -8.95 4.29
C ILE A 72 8.19 -7.93 3.57
N LEU A 73 8.71 -6.94 4.30
CA LEU A 73 9.68 -5.99 3.76
C LEU A 73 11.08 -6.61 3.79
N HIS A 74 11.78 -6.51 2.67
CA HIS A 74 13.18 -6.86 2.53
C HIS A 74 14.03 -5.58 2.48
N GLY A 75 14.33 -5.05 3.66
CA GLY A 75 14.94 -3.72 3.78
C GLY A 75 14.02 -2.62 3.23
N ASP A 76 14.62 -1.63 2.56
CA ASP A 76 13.90 -0.50 1.96
C ASP A 76 13.63 -0.67 0.46
N THR A 77 14.01 -1.80 -0.12
CA THR A 77 14.11 -1.97 -1.57
C THR A 77 13.12 -2.96 -2.16
N ALA A 78 12.58 -3.86 -1.36
CA ALA A 78 11.67 -4.88 -1.86
C ALA A 78 10.58 -5.25 -0.84
N ILE A 79 9.45 -5.70 -1.36
CA ILE A 79 8.32 -6.20 -0.57
C ILE A 79 7.79 -7.48 -1.19
N ASP A 80 7.64 -8.52 -0.39
CA ASP A 80 6.96 -9.76 -0.75
C ASP A 80 5.52 -9.69 -0.27
N LEU A 81 4.57 -9.74 -1.20
CA LEU A 81 3.15 -9.74 -0.94
C LEU A 81 2.59 -11.15 -1.08
N GLN A 82 1.90 -11.62 -0.06
CA GLN A 82 1.30 -12.95 0.00
C GLN A 82 -0.21 -12.81 0.15
N LEU A 83 -0.96 -13.39 -0.78
CA LEU A 83 -2.42 -13.48 -0.73
C LEU A 83 -2.85 -14.89 -0.38
N LEU A 84 -3.74 -15.01 0.59
CA LEU A 84 -4.24 -16.29 1.08
C LEU A 84 -5.64 -16.58 0.52
N ARG A 85 -5.89 -17.83 0.15
CA ARG A 85 -7.22 -18.32 -0.26
C ARG A 85 -7.85 -17.50 -1.38
N VAL A 86 -7.07 -17.24 -2.42
CA VAL A 86 -7.56 -16.53 -3.61
C VAL A 86 -8.51 -17.44 -4.36
N GLN A 87 -9.76 -17.00 -4.54
CA GLN A 87 -10.71 -17.71 -5.39
C GLN A 87 -10.34 -17.52 -6.88
N SER A 88 -10.50 -18.55 -7.69
CA SER A 88 -10.20 -18.52 -9.13
C SER A 88 -10.96 -17.43 -9.91
N SER A 89 -12.08 -16.95 -9.37
CA SER A 89 -12.87 -15.86 -9.94
C SER A 89 -12.42 -14.46 -9.51
N PHE A 90 -11.42 -14.36 -8.63
CA PHE A 90 -10.93 -13.06 -8.18
C PHE A 90 -10.08 -12.43 -9.27
N PRO A 91 -10.41 -11.19 -9.72
CA PRO A 91 -9.68 -10.56 -10.81
C PRO A 91 -8.31 -10.06 -10.30
N LEU A 92 -7.26 -10.80 -10.63
CA LEU A 92 -5.87 -10.42 -10.35
C LEU A 92 -5.22 -9.65 -11.52
N ASP A 93 -5.93 -9.53 -12.64
CA ASP A 93 -5.40 -9.00 -13.90
C ASP A 93 -4.89 -7.55 -13.83
N TYR A 94 -5.44 -6.77 -12.91
CA TYR A 94 -5.02 -5.38 -12.71
C TYR A 94 -3.62 -5.23 -12.09
N LEU A 95 -2.95 -6.32 -11.72
CA LEU A 95 -1.83 -6.25 -10.80
C LEU A 95 -0.50 -6.69 -11.37
N GLY A 96 -0.46 -7.18 -12.61
CA GLY A 96 0.73 -7.92 -13.01
C GLY A 96 1.02 -9.11 -12.05
N TRP A 97 0.03 -9.52 -11.30
CA TRP A 97 0.01 -10.81 -10.63
C TRP A 97 -0.31 -11.83 -11.71
N ASP A 98 0.68 -12.16 -12.53
CA ASP A 98 0.57 -13.28 -13.42
C ASP A 98 0.19 -14.48 -12.56
N THR A 99 -0.87 -15.15 -12.94
CA THR A 99 -1.48 -16.27 -12.26
C THR A 99 -0.44 -17.35 -11.96
N LEU A 100 0.31 -17.15 -10.90
CA LEU A 100 1.08 -18.22 -10.29
C LEU A 100 0.11 -19.01 -9.44
N TYR A 101 -0.60 -19.93 -10.06
CA TYR A 101 -1.31 -20.96 -9.32
C TYR A 101 -0.29 -21.72 -8.49
N ALA A 102 -0.42 -21.66 -7.19
CA ALA A 102 0.22 -22.61 -6.33
C ALA A 102 -0.29 -24.00 -6.74
N SER A 103 0.58 -24.82 -7.29
CA SER A 103 0.28 -26.11 -7.87
C SER A 103 -0.08 -27.20 -6.84
N ASP A 104 -0.20 -26.84 -5.58
CA ASP A 104 -0.29 -27.74 -4.43
C ASP A 104 -1.59 -27.62 -3.63
N GLY A 105 -2.64 -27.00 -4.20
CA GLY A 105 -3.97 -26.94 -3.57
C GLY A 105 -4.08 -25.96 -2.40
N ASN A 106 -3.04 -25.27 -2.02
CA ASN A 106 -3.08 -24.11 -1.17
C ASN A 106 -3.18 -22.87 -2.06
N ASP A 107 -4.35 -22.25 -2.08
CA ASP A 107 -4.64 -21.05 -2.87
C ASP A 107 -3.88 -19.79 -2.37
N THR A 108 -2.60 -19.95 -2.07
CA THR A 108 -1.72 -18.86 -1.65
C THR A 108 -0.92 -18.40 -2.86
N ILE A 109 -1.05 -17.12 -3.18
CA ILE A 109 -0.27 -16.47 -4.24
C ILE A 109 0.68 -15.49 -3.58
N HIS A 110 1.94 -15.51 -3.96
CA HIS A 110 2.90 -14.50 -3.50
C HIS A 110 3.67 -13.91 -4.68
N LYS A 111 4.08 -12.67 -4.54
CA LYS A 111 4.88 -11.96 -5.52
C LYS A 111 5.82 -10.98 -4.86
N LEU A 112 7.07 -11.02 -5.30
CA LEU A 112 8.10 -10.08 -4.89
C LEU A 112 8.05 -8.85 -5.80
N PHE A 113 7.95 -7.68 -5.20
CA PHE A 113 8.03 -6.39 -5.87
C PHE A 113 9.26 -5.62 -5.41
N GLU A 114 9.90 -4.93 -6.34
CA GLU A 114 10.88 -3.90 -6.02
C GLU A 114 10.13 -2.61 -5.63
N ILE A 115 10.58 -1.94 -4.58
CA ILE A 115 10.07 -0.64 -4.17
C ILE A 115 10.89 0.44 -4.86
N LYS A 116 10.34 1.03 -5.92
CA LYS A 116 10.99 2.14 -6.65
C LYS A 116 10.87 3.45 -5.90
N GLU A 117 9.75 3.68 -5.27
CA GLU A 117 9.47 4.87 -4.48
C GLU A 117 8.51 4.54 -3.34
N LEU A 118 8.81 5.01 -2.15
CA LEU A 118 7.91 4.96 -1.00
C LEU A 118 8.08 6.22 -0.18
N THR A 119 7.02 7.01 -0.18
CA THR A 119 6.85 8.20 0.67
C THR A 119 5.53 8.09 1.42
N CYS A 120 5.24 9.02 2.30
CA CYS A 120 3.95 9.05 2.99
C CYS A 120 2.73 9.30 2.07
N LYS A 121 2.94 9.63 0.79
CA LYS A 121 1.87 9.95 -0.17
C LYS A 121 1.91 9.13 -1.46
N LYS A 122 3.04 8.52 -1.78
CA LYS A 122 3.25 7.84 -3.05
C LYS A 122 4.00 6.52 -2.86
N LEU A 123 3.53 5.49 -3.52
CA LEU A 123 4.15 4.17 -3.58
C LEU A 123 4.27 3.75 -5.04
N ILE A 124 5.45 3.32 -5.46
CA ILE A 124 5.67 2.69 -6.76
C ILE A 124 6.30 1.32 -6.53
N LEU A 125 5.59 0.30 -6.96
CA LEU A 125 6.04 -1.10 -6.95
C LEU A 125 6.36 -1.53 -8.37
N SER A 126 7.45 -2.26 -8.55
CA SER A 126 7.87 -2.77 -9.84
C SER A 126 8.03 -4.29 -9.80
N SER A 127 7.52 -4.97 -10.82
CA SER A 127 7.75 -6.39 -11.05
C SER A 127 7.68 -6.69 -12.53
N ASP A 128 8.56 -7.54 -13.04
CA ASP A 128 8.63 -7.96 -14.45
C ASP A 128 8.66 -6.77 -15.43
N ASN A 129 9.43 -5.72 -15.10
CA ASN A 129 9.53 -4.46 -15.84
C ASN A 129 8.22 -3.67 -15.98
N LYS A 130 7.27 -3.91 -15.10
CA LYS A 130 6.02 -3.15 -14.99
C LYS A 130 5.99 -2.40 -13.68
N ASP A 131 5.74 -1.11 -13.74
CA ASP A 131 5.58 -0.26 -12.58
C ASP A 131 4.10 -0.05 -12.28
N ILE A 132 3.75 -0.20 -11.02
CA ILE A 132 2.41 0.05 -10.50
C ILE A 132 2.52 1.19 -9.50
N SER A 133 1.80 2.26 -9.77
CA SER A 133 1.82 3.47 -8.93
C SER A 133 0.55 3.57 -8.09
N PHE A 134 0.73 3.99 -6.84
CA PHE A 134 -0.34 4.22 -5.89
C PHE A 134 -0.15 5.58 -5.22
N HIS A 135 -1.27 6.16 -4.80
CA HIS A 135 -1.27 7.30 -3.90
C HIS A 135 -2.00 6.95 -2.60
N LYS A 136 -1.61 7.61 -1.52
CA LYS A 136 -2.23 7.41 -0.21
C LYS A 136 -3.67 7.88 -0.24
N PHE A 137 -4.57 7.03 0.24
CA PHE A 137 -6.01 7.32 0.29
C PHE A 137 -6.42 7.88 1.66
#